data_1f5b5f12f38b5612c758c5267b632b79
#
_entry.id   1f5b5f12f38b5612c758c5267b632b79
#
_cell.length_a   1.000
_cell.length_b   1.000
_cell.length_c   1.000
_cell.angle_alpha   90.00
_cell.angle_beta   90.00
_cell.angle_gamma   90.00
#
_symmetry.space_group_name_H-M   'P 1'
#
loop_
_entity.id
_entity.type
_entity.pdbx_description
1 polymer ?
#
loop_
_entity_poly.entity_id
_entity_poly.type
_entity_poly.pdbx_seq_one_letter_code
_entity_poly.pdbx_strand_id
1 'polypeptide(L)'
;MGLATGLLLAGWVGAGTAPAWAQAPETVGREVPADSLRQGDRVRWMTVPDSRWQVGDLFVLTREALVVRTFNDPRLEVPVDRVASLELRTVNRSGVRKWVAGGAAAGALLGIGVGFFARSFNNGDRGGDVSVAEAVFIGGGVGVVPGAFIGWVIGDSTSVRWVPVAIR
;
A
#
# COMPACT_ATOMS: atom_id res chain seq x y z
N MET A 1 48.42 30.85 32.14
CA MET A 1 47.40 31.43 31.27
C MET A 1 46.66 30.30 30.61
N GLY A 2 45.51 29.91 31.17
CA GLY A 2 44.66 28.81 30.70
C GLY A 2 43.34 29.38 30.23
N LEU A 3 43.00 29.15 28.95
CA LEU A 3 41.70 29.45 28.37
C LEU A 3 40.82 28.19 28.50
N ALA A 4 39.80 28.30 29.35
CA ALA A 4 38.75 27.33 29.49
C ALA A 4 37.70 27.59 28.39
N THR A 5 37.57 26.68 27.42
CA THR A 5 36.54 26.70 26.41
C THR A 5 35.30 25.95 26.94
N GLY A 6 34.29 26.71 27.36
CA GLY A 6 33.01 26.14 27.80
C GLY A 6 32.19 25.65 26.60
N LEU A 7 31.87 24.37 26.59
CA LEU A 7 30.98 23.74 25.64
C LEU A 7 29.53 23.88 26.17
N LEU A 8 28.73 24.77 25.56
CA LEU A 8 27.30 24.90 25.79
C LEU A 8 26.58 23.78 25.03
N LEU A 9 26.20 22.70 25.76
CA LEU A 9 25.24 21.70 25.27
C LEU A 9 23.84 22.31 25.33
N ALA A 10 23.35 22.81 24.19
CA ALA A 10 21.97 23.19 24.00
C ALA A 10 21.12 21.91 23.95
N GLY A 11 20.38 21.64 25.04
CA GLY A 11 19.40 20.57 25.12
C GLY A 11 18.27 20.82 24.14
N TRP A 12 18.18 19.98 23.11
CA TRP A 12 16.99 19.86 22.28
C TRP A 12 15.92 19.10 23.08
N VAL A 13 14.96 19.84 23.64
CA VAL A 13 13.70 19.29 24.11
C VAL A 13 12.87 18.94 22.88
N GLY A 14 13.01 17.72 22.43
CA GLY A 14 12.18 17.18 21.35
C GLY A 14 10.72 17.14 21.85
N ALA A 15 9.89 18.06 21.36
CA ALA A 15 8.44 17.93 21.45
C ALA A 15 8.09 16.59 20.81
N GLY A 16 7.69 15.61 21.64
CA GLY A 16 7.28 14.29 21.19
C GLY A 16 6.07 14.40 20.30
N THR A 17 6.32 14.44 18.99
CA THR A 17 5.27 14.20 17.99
C THR A 17 4.84 12.76 18.16
N ALA A 18 3.58 12.56 18.54
CA ALA A 18 2.99 11.23 18.60
C ALA A 18 3.27 10.51 17.26
N PRO A 19 3.70 9.26 17.31
CA PRO A 19 4.02 8.53 16.09
C PRO A 19 2.79 8.47 15.18
N ALA A 20 3.01 8.62 13.88
CA ALA A 20 1.95 8.76 12.86
C ALA A 20 0.92 7.60 12.85
N TRP A 21 1.25 6.45 13.47
CA TRP A 21 0.30 5.34 13.65
C TRP A 21 -0.70 5.55 14.80
N ALA A 22 -0.44 6.49 15.72
CA ALA A 22 -1.33 6.79 16.85
C ALA A 22 -2.44 7.79 16.47
N GLN A 23 -2.36 8.41 15.30
CA GLN A 23 -3.48 9.15 14.75
C GLN A 23 -4.47 8.12 14.20
N ALA A 24 -5.49 7.79 15.00
CA ALA A 24 -6.67 7.11 14.47
C ALA A 24 -7.09 7.87 13.21
N PRO A 25 -7.25 7.20 12.05
CA PRO A 25 -7.69 7.89 10.85
C PRO A 25 -9.07 8.48 11.16
N GLU A 26 -9.13 9.79 11.32
CA GLU A 26 -10.38 10.54 11.16
C GLU A 26 -10.83 10.39 9.71
N THR A 27 -11.20 9.20 9.35
CA THR A 27 -12.03 8.97 8.19
C THR A 27 -13.46 9.27 8.63
N VAL A 28 -13.83 10.54 8.58
CA VAL A 28 -15.19 10.90 8.21
C VAL A 28 -15.38 10.34 6.80
N GLY A 29 -15.42 9.01 6.73
CA GLY A 29 -15.61 8.26 5.50
C GLY A 29 -17.05 8.49 5.10
N ARG A 30 -17.23 9.11 3.95
CA ARG A 30 -18.50 9.16 3.27
C ARG A 30 -19.02 7.73 3.21
N GLU A 31 -20.08 7.45 3.99
CA GLU A 31 -20.74 6.14 3.97
C GLU A 31 -21.14 5.79 2.54
N VAL A 32 -20.87 4.57 2.16
CA VAL A 32 -21.26 4.06 0.85
C VAL A 32 -22.68 3.51 0.96
N PRO A 33 -23.62 3.93 0.10
CA PRO A 33 -24.97 3.37 0.13
C PRO A 33 -24.93 1.87 -0.21
N ALA A 34 -25.77 1.09 0.46
CA ALA A 34 -25.83 -0.37 0.30
C ALA A 34 -26.17 -0.80 -1.15
N ASP A 35 -26.97 -0.01 -1.87
CA ASP A 35 -27.36 -0.24 -3.26
C ASP A 35 -26.22 -0.03 -4.28
N SER A 36 -25.10 0.59 -3.87
CA SER A 36 -23.91 0.72 -4.70
C SER A 36 -23.01 -0.52 -4.68
N LEU A 37 -23.25 -1.44 -3.75
CA LEU A 37 -22.49 -2.69 -3.66
C LEU A 37 -22.78 -3.61 -4.85
N ARG A 38 -21.75 -4.29 -5.31
CA ARG A 38 -21.85 -5.23 -6.43
C ARG A 38 -21.44 -6.64 -6.00
N GLN A 39 -22.00 -7.63 -6.67
CA GLN A 39 -21.55 -9.01 -6.52
C GLN A 39 -20.04 -9.11 -6.84
N GLY A 40 -19.30 -9.76 -5.95
CA GLY A 40 -17.84 -9.90 -6.03
C GLY A 40 -17.07 -8.82 -5.29
N ASP A 41 -17.72 -7.80 -4.75
CA ASP A 41 -17.06 -6.80 -3.92
C ASP A 41 -16.53 -7.48 -2.64
N ARG A 42 -15.28 -7.14 -2.29
CA ARG A 42 -14.69 -7.65 -1.05
C ARG A 42 -15.14 -6.81 0.12
N VAL A 43 -15.82 -7.46 1.06
CA VAL A 43 -16.40 -6.82 2.24
C VAL A 43 -15.84 -7.42 3.52
N ARG A 44 -15.87 -6.63 4.60
CA ARG A 44 -15.72 -7.15 5.94
C ARG A 44 -16.91 -6.76 6.78
N TRP A 45 -17.30 -7.64 7.67
CA TRP A 45 -18.44 -7.40 8.56
C TRP A 45 -18.14 -7.88 9.97
N MET A 46 -18.87 -7.36 10.90
CA MET A 46 -18.85 -7.74 12.30
C MET A 46 -20.26 -8.05 12.74
N THR A 47 -20.44 -9.16 13.44
CA THR A 47 -21.76 -9.59 13.96
C THR A 47 -21.84 -9.42 15.47
N VAL A 48 -23.07 -9.22 15.98
CA VAL A 48 -23.36 -9.27 17.42
C VAL A 48 -23.76 -10.70 17.77
N PRO A 49 -23.26 -11.27 18.89
CA PRO A 49 -22.33 -10.73 19.90
C PRO A 49 -20.85 -10.91 19.56
N ASP A 50 -20.52 -11.54 18.43
CA ASP A 50 -19.14 -11.83 18.03
C ASP A 50 -18.49 -10.57 17.47
N SER A 51 -17.70 -9.88 18.30
CA SER A 51 -17.02 -8.64 17.91
C SER A 51 -15.78 -8.87 17.01
N ARG A 52 -15.76 -9.93 16.21
CA ARG A 52 -14.66 -10.24 15.29
C ARG A 52 -14.99 -9.84 13.87
N TRP A 53 -14.03 -9.22 13.23
CA TRP A 53 -14.13 -8.95 11.81
C TRP A 53 -13.99 -10.23 10.99
N GLN A 54 -15.00 -10.47 10.16
CA GLN A 54 -14.98 -11.51 9.14
C GLN A 54 -14.82 -10.87 7.77
N VAL A 55 -14.18 -11.57 6.83
CA VAL A 55 -13.89 -11.04 5.48
C VAL A 55 -14.38 -12.06 4.45
N GLY A 56 -15.02 -11.56 3.41
CA GLY A 56 -15.51 -12.39 2.30
C GLY A 56 -15.80 -11.57 1.06
N ASP A 57 -16.22 -12.25 0.02
CA ASP A 57 -16.68 -11.64 -1.22
C ASP A 57 -18.21 -11.57 -1.19
N LEU A 58 -18.77 -10.41 -1.46
CA LEU A 58 -20.22 -10.20 -1.47
C LEU A 58 -20.85 -11.02 -2.60
N PHE A 59 -21.84 -11.82 -2.26
CA PHE A 59 -22.68 -12.47 -3.26
C PHE A 59 -23.95 -11.66 -3.52
N VAL A 60 -24.69 -11.33 -2.45
CA VAL A 60 -25.85 -10.45 -2.51
C VAL A 60 -26.10 -9.83 -1.14
N LEU A 61 -26.59 -8.59 -1.13
CA LEU A 61 -27.11 -7.92 0.05
C LEU A 61 -28.60 -7.65 -0.18
N THR A 62 -29.44 -8.19 0.70
CA THR A 62 -30.89 -7.92 0.74
C THR A 62 -31.23 -7.16 2.02
N ARG A 63 -32.50 -6.81 2.21
CA ARG A 63 -32.96 -6.19 3.46
C ARG A 63 -32.92 -7.16 4.66
N GLU A 64 -32.92 -8.45 4.38
CA GLU A 64 -33.02 -9.49 5.40
C GLU A 64 -31.70 -10.17 5.69
N ALA A 65 -30.86 -10.34 4.66
CA ALA A 65 -29.62 -11.09 4.76
C ALA A 65 -28.48 -10.52 3.91
N LEU A 66 -27.28 -10.64 4.47
CA LEU A 66 -25.99 -10.48 3.81
C LEU A 66 -25.50 -11.88 3.41
N VAL A 67 -25.45 -12.16 2.10
CA VAL A 67 -24.89 -13.43 1.59
C VAL A 67 -23.50 -13.18 1.08
N VAL A 68 -22.53 -13.87 1.66
CA VAL A 68 -21.10 -13.71 1.35
C VAL A 68 -20.45 -15.06 1.10
N ARG A 69 -19.42 -15.06 0.28
CA ARG A 69 -18.54 -16.20 0.06
C ARG A 69 -17.29 -16.00 0.89
N THR A 70 -17.01 -16.96 1.77
CA THR A 70 -15.80 -17.01 2.58
C THR A 70 -14.90 -18.16 2.13
N PHE A 71 -13.71 -18.28 2.70
CA PHE A 71 -12.83 -19.41 2.43
C PHE A 71 -13.42 -20.76 2.88
N ASN A 72 -14.14 -20.73 4.01
CA ASN A 72 -14.69 -21.96 4.64
C ASN A 72 -16.12 -22.27 4.18
N ASP A 73 -16.85 -21.24 3.72
CA ASP A 73 -18.25 -21.40 3.32
C ASP A 73 -18.49 -20.62 2.02
N PRO A 74 -18.83 -21.31 0.93
CA PRO A 74 -19.08 -20.69 -0.36
C PRO A 74 -20.37 -19.84 -0.38
N ARG A 75 -21.25 -19.99 0.63
CA ARG A 75 -22.52 -19.28 0.69
C ARG A 75 -22.96 -19.08 2.16
N LEU A 76 -22.20 -18.29 2.88
CA LEU A 76 -22.56 -17.90 4.24
C LEU A 76 -23.66 -16.84 4.21
N GLU A 77 -24.78 -17.14 4.84
CA GLU A 77 -25.92 -16.21 4.98
C GLU A 77 -25.94 -15.65 6.40
N VAL A 78 -25.81 -14.34 6.50
CA VAL A 78 -25.79 -13.60 7.77
C VAL A 78 -27.02 -12.70 7.83
N PRO A 79 -27.93 -12.86 8.80
CA PRO A 79 -29.06 -11.96 8.98
C PRO A 79 -28.59 -10.51 9.21
N VAL A 80 -29.19 -9.56 8.50
CA VAL A 80 -28.75 -8.14 8.54
C VAL A 80 -28.92 -7.53 9.94
N ASP A 81 -29.92 -7.97 10.70
CA ASP A 81 -30.14 -7.57 12.11
C ASP A 81 -28.99 -7.93 13.05
N ARG A 82 -28.19 -8.93 12.68
CA ARG A 82 -26.99 -9.33 13.42
C ARG A 82 -25.71 -8.65 12.95
N VAL A 83 -25.75 -7.92 11.84
CA VAL A 83 -24.59 -7.20 11.31
C VAL A 83 -24.44 -5.87 12.04
N ALA A 84 -23.44 -5.80 12.92
CA ALA A 84 -23.13 -4.58 13.67
C ALA A 84 -22.42 -3.53 12.81
N SER A 85 -21.59 -3.98 11.86
CA SER A 85 -20.86 -3.10 10.95
C SER A 85 -20.54 -3.84 9.66
N LEU A 86 -20.67 -3.16 8.54
CA LEU A 86 -20.29 -3.63 7.21
C LEU A 86 -19.38 -2.60 6.55
N GLU A 87 -18.28 -3.04 6.00
CA GLU A 87 -17.35 -2.16 5.31
C GLU A 87 -16.94 -2.76 3.96
N LEU A 88 -16.82 -1.89 2.97
CA LEU A 88 -16.38 -2.21 1.62
C LEU A 88 -14.88 -1.98 1.46
N ARG A 89 -14.18 -2.94 0.89
CA ARG A 89 -12.78 -2.77 0.49
C ARG A 89 -12.71 -1.86 -0.75
N THR A 90 -12.06 -0.74 -0.61
CA THR A 90 -11.75 0.15 -1.73
C THR A 90 -10.24 0.26 -1.93
N VAL A 91 -9.82 0.35 -3.19
CA VAL A 91 -8.41 0.55 -3.53
C VAL A 91 -8.23 1.95 -4.11
N ASN A 92 -7.40 2.74 -3.48
CA ASN A 92 -7.07 4.07 -3.97
C ASN A 92 -6.09 3.97 -5.16
N ARG A 93 -6.61 3.97 -6.38
CA ARG A 93 -5.81 3.87 -7.61
C ARG A 93 -4.77 4.99 -7.75
N SER A 94 -5.01 6.17 -7.20
CA SER A 94 -4.02 7.25 -7.23
C SER A 94 -2.82 6.95 -6.34
N GLY A 95 -3.04 6.29 -5.20
CA GLY A 95 -1.98 5.79 -4.32
C GLY A 95 -1.12 4.76 -5.03
N VAL A 96 -1.74 3.76 -5.65
CA VAL A 96 -1.03 2.71 -6.41
C VAL A 96 -0.15 3.32 -7.51
N ARG A 97 -0.68 4.27 -8.29
CA ARG A 97 0.10 4.95 -9.35
C ARG A 97 1.34 5.66 -8.83
N LYS A 98 1.27 6.30 -7.67
CA LYS A 98 2.42 6.97 -7.04
C LYS A 98 3.51 5.95 -6.66
N TRP A 99 3.11 4.82 -6.11
CA TRP A 99 4.04 3.75 -5.76
C TRP A 99 4.66 3.09 -6.98
N VAL A 100 3.90 2.86 -8.06
CA VAL A 100 4.43 2.35 -9.33
C VAL A 100 5.44 3.32 -9.93
N ALA A 101 5.13 4.62 -9.98
CA ALA A 101 6.05 5.63 -10.50
C ALA A 101 7.33 5.74 -9.63
N GLY A 102 7.17 5.73 -8.30
CA GLY A 102 8.31 5.74 -7.37
C GLY A 102 9.19 4.50 -7.51
N GLY A 103 8.57 3.32 -7.61
CA GLY A 103 9.28 2.06 -7.82
C GLY A 103 10.03 2.04 -9.17
N ALA A 104 9.39 2.49 -10.24
CA ALA A 104 10.03 2.60 -11.56
C ALA A 104 11.23 3.54 -11.54
N ALA A 105 11.12 4.71 -10.90
CA ALA A 105 12.21 5.66 -10.76
C ALA A 105 13.38 5.09 -9.93
N ALA A 106 13.07 4.48 -8.79
CA ALA A 106 14.09 3.83 -7.95
C ALA A 106 14.78 2.67 -8.70
N GLY A 107 13.99 1.84 -9.40
CA GLY A 107 14.52 0.76 -10.23
C GLY A 107 15.41 1.26 -11.35
N ALA A 108 15.03 2.35 -12.02
CA ALA A 108 15.87 2.98 -13.05
C ALA A 108 17.23 3.42 -12.49
N LEU A 109 17.23 4.11 -11.35
CA LEU A 109 18.46 4.57 -10.69
C LEU A 109 19.38 3.42 -10.30
N LEU A 110 18.82 2.37 -9.69
CA LEU A 110 19.57 1.17 -9.34
C LEU A 110 20.11 0.46 -10.58
N GLY A 111 19.28 0.34 -11.63
CA GLY A 111 19.70 -0.26 -12.90
C GLY A 111 20.83 0.51 -13.57
N ILE A 112 20.78 1.83 -13.58
CA ILE A 112 21.88 2.68 -14.07
C ILE A 112 23.15 2.41 -13.27
N GLY A 113 23.07 2.35 -11.92
CA GLY A 113 24.21 2.03 -11.06
C GLY A 113 24.84 0.68 -11.40
N VAL A 114 24.01 -0.35 -11.59
CA VAL A 114 24.46 -1.69 -12.02
C VAL A 114 25.09 -1.63 -13.41
N GLY A 115 24.51 -0.86 -14.36
CA GLY A 115 25.07 -0.67 -15.69
C GLY A 115 26.47 -0.04 -15.67
N PHE A 116 26.68 0.99 -14.84
CA PHE A 116 28.02 1.57 -14.64
C PHE A 116 28.99 0.61 -13.99
N PHE A 117 28.53 -0.14 -12.99
CA PHE A 117 29.36 -1.15 -12.34
C PHE A 117 29.81 -2.24 -13.31
N ALA A 118 28.87 -2.79 -14.09
CA ALA A 118 29.18 -3.80 -15.12
C ALA A 118 30.17 -3.29 -16.18
N ARG A 119 30.04 -2.01 -16.58
CA ARG A 119 30.99 -1.37 -17.47
C ARG A 119 32.42 -1.32 -16.88
N SER A 120 32.53 -1.04 -15.58
CA SER A 120 33.85 -0.96 -14.90
C SER A 120 34.61 -2.29 -14.94
N PHE A 121 33.89 -3.42 -14.91
CA PHE A 121 34.48 -4.75 -15.04
C PHE A 121 34.82 -5.12 -16.49
N ASN A 122 34.03 -4.65 -17.47
CA ASN A 122 34.18 -5.07 -18.86
C ASN A 122 35.28 -4.29 -19.58
N ASN A 123 35.63 -3.09 -19.13
CA ASN A 123 36.67 -2.26 -19.71
C ASN A 123 38.12 -2.75 -19.44
N GLY A 124 38.28 -3.85 -18.65
CA GLY A 124 39.60 -4.35 -18.26
C GLY A 124 40.25 -5.30 -19.28
N ASP A 125 39.52 -6.10 -20.06
CA ASP A 125 40.16 -7.25 -20.71
C ASP A 125 39.75 -7.58 -22.17
N ARG A 126 38.66 -7.07 -22.73
CA ARG A 126 38.21 -7.40 -24.10
C ARG A 126 37.38 -6.27 -24.72
N GLY A 127 38.03 -5.35 -25.38
CA GLY A 127 37.72 -4.60 -26.61
C GLY A 127 36.29 -4.29 -27.04
N GLY A 128 35.35 -4.10 -26.13
CA GLY A 128 34.02 -3.59 -26.46
C GLY A 128 33.75 -2.38 -25.58
N ASP A 129 34.03 -1.17 -26.07
CA ASP A 129 33.68 0.07 -25.37
C ASP A 129 32.12 0.22 -25.32
N VAL A 130 31.52 -0.33 -24.29
CA VAL A 130 30.12 -0.02 -23.99
C VAL A 130 30.06 1.47 -23.66
N SER A 131 29.37 2.24 -24.49
CA SER A 131 29.21 3.67 -24.28
C SER A 131 28.48 3.96 -22.95
N VAL A 132 28.72 5.15 -22.37
CA VAL A 132 27.97 5.59 -21.19
C VAL A 132 26.47 5.57 -21.45
N ALA A 133 26.07 5.98 -22.65
CA ALA A 133 24.66 5.98 -23.05
C ALA A 133 24.06 4.57 -23.04
N GLU A 134 24.75 3.58 -23.60
CA GLU A 134 24.28 2.18 -23.57
C GLU A 134 24.19 1.64 -22.15
N ALA A 135 25.17 1.90 -21.29
CA ALA A 135 25.13 1.48 -19.89
C ALA A 135 23.91 2.09 -19.15
N VAL A 136 23.58 3.35 -19.43
CA VAL A 136 22.42 4.05 -18.84
C VAL A 136 21.11 3.49 -19.40
N PHE A 137 21.01 3.30 -20.73
CA PHE A 137 19.76 2.81 -21.34
C PHE A 137 19.49 1.35 -21.00
N ILE A 138 20.48 0.49 -21.06
CA ILE A 138 20.33 -0.93 -20.75
C ILE A 138 20.09 -1.10 -19.24
N GLY A 139 20.94 -0.50 -18.41
CA GLY A 139 20.82 -0.61 -16.96
C GLY A 139 19.53 0.02 -16.44
N GLY A 140 19.23 1.24 -16.87
CA GLY A 140 18.01 1.95 -16.48
C GLY A 140 16.75 1.23 -16.96
N GLY A 141 16.70 0.78 -18.21
CA GLY A 141 15.58 0.05 -18.78
C GLY A 141 15.30 -1.27 -18.07
N VAL A 142 16.33 -2.05 -17.79
CA VAL A 142 16.23 -3.33 -17.06
C VAL A 142 15.73 -3.09 -15.62
N GLY A 143 16.12 -1.99 -14.99
CA GLY A 143 15.70 -1.68 -13.61
C GLY A 143 14.25 -1.17 -13.50
N VAL A 144 13.72 -0.48 -14.53
CA VAL A 144 12.36 0.11 -14.49
C VAL A 144 11.28 -0.93 -14.27
N VAL A 145 11.35 -2.05 -15.00
CA VAL A 145 10.29 -3.08 -14.97
C VAL A 145 10.15 -3.73 -13.59
N PRO A 146 11.20 -4.31 -12.99
CA PRO A 146 11.09 -4.89 -11.66
C PRO A 146 10.78 -3.82 -10.59
N GLY A 147 11.32 -2.61 -10.74
CA GLY A 147 11.01 -1.50 -9.82
C GLY A 147 9.53 -1.10 -9.87
N ALA A 148 8.95 -0.99 -11.05
CA ALA A 148 7.51 -0.72 -11.22
C ALA A 148 6.65 -1.84 -10.65
N PHE A 149 7.04 -3.10 -10.84
CA PHE A 149 6.33 -4.26 -10.30
C PHE A 149 6.35 -4.26 -8.76
N ILE A 150 7.51 -4.04 -8.14
CA ILE A 150 7.63 -3.91 -6.68
C ILE A 150 6.78 -2.74 -6.17
N GLY A 151 6.85 -1.59 -6.84
CA GLY A 151 6.01 -0.43 -6.52
C GLY A 151 4.53 -0.72 -6.64
N TRP A 152 4.10 -1.53 -7.62
CA TRP A 152 2.70 -1.96 -7.74
C TRP A 152 2.27 -2.86 -6.58
N VAL A 153 3.07 -3.86 -6.21
CA VAL A 153 2.76 -4.77 -5.09
C VAL A 153 2.64 -4.00 -3.77
N ILE A 154 3.60 -3.10 -3.49
CA ILE A 154 3.56 -2.25 -2.30
C ILE A 154 2.35 -1.31 -2.36
N GLY A 155 2.10 -0.69 -3.51
CA GLY A 155 1.00 0.24 -3.71
C GLY A 155 -0.37 -0.42 -3.52
N ASP A 156 -0.58 -1.62 -4.02
CA ASP A 156 -1.83 -2.37 -3.85
C ASP A 156 -2.08 -2.68 -2.37
N SER A 157 -1.05 -3.16 -1.66
CA SER A 157 -1.19 -3.51 -0.24
C SER A 157 -1.41 -2.31 0.67
N THR A 158 -0.79 -1.16 0.39
CA THR A 158 -0.86 0.05 1.22
C THR A 158 -2.02 0.97 0.89
N SER A 159 -2.61 0.83 -0.31
CA SER A 159 -3.70 1.69 -0.78
C SER A 159 -5.09 1.15 -0.49
N VAL A 160 -5.20 0.03 0.23
CA VAL A 160 -6.47 -0.55 0.66
C VAL A 160 -7.07 0.30 1.77
N ARG A 161 -8.34 0.67 1.59
CA ARG A 161 -9.16 1.32 2.62
C ARG A 161 -10.46 0.55 2.79
N TRP A 162 -10.91 0.50 4.04
CA TRP A 162 -12.22 -0.02 4.38
C TRP A 162 -13.16 1.17 4.59
N VAL A 163 -14.24 1.20 3.85
CA VAL A 163 -15.22 2.30 3.88
C VAL A 163 -16.54 1.76 4.45
N PRO A 164 -17.09 2.40 5.47
CA PRO A 164 -18.35 1.96 6.06
C PRO A 164 -19.49 2.01 5.05
N VAL A 165 -20.36 1.01 5.12
CA VAL A 165 -21.56 0.88 4.29
C VAL A 165 -22.79 1.16 5.16
N ALA A 166 -23.63 2.08 4.72
CA ALA A 166 -24.91 2.35 5.36
C ALA A 166 -25.91 1.21 5.06
N ILE A 167 -26.17 0.37 6.05
CA ILE A 167 -27.22 -0.65 6.01
C ILE A 167 -28.46 -0.01 6.66
N ARG A 168 -29.41 0.42 5.84
CA ARG A 168 -30.70 0.98 6.29
C ARG A 168 -31.84 0.24 5.63
#